data_5f296553cea98ccf672272f2213dc7e9
#
_entry.id   5f296553cea98ccf672272f2213dc7e9
#
_cell.length_a   1.000
_cell.length_b   1.000
_cell.length_c   1.000
_cell.angle_alpha   90.00
_cell.angle_beta   90.00
_cell.angle_gamma   90.00
#
_symmetry.space_group_name_H-M   'P 1'
#
loop_
_entity.id
_entity.type
_entity.pdbx_description
1 polymer ?
#
loop_
_entity_poly.entity_id
_entity_poly.type
_entity_poly.pdbx_seq_one_letter_code
_entity_poly.pdbx_strand_id
1 'polypeptide(L)'
;MSLTDYRQAFEIVKRNILAGNSYLANLTCKVPVSTNLTLEDVFRYSKALYRLWLKDKLVCFSPEIFVRIEDGEIKSFPMKGTIDATLPNAEKLLMDDSKETAEHATIVDLIRNDLSMVAEQVRVVRYRYCDRLETNKGPIFQTSSEICGVLPDDYPSHIGDIIFRLLPAGSITGAPKSKTMDIIEEAENYERGFYTGINGLL
;
A
#
# COMPACT_ATOMS: atom_id res chain seq x y z
N MET A 1 -10.25 19.25 -1.39
CA MET A 1 -11.12 18.79 -2.52
C MET A 1 -12.56 18.98 -2.11
N SER A 2 -13.41 19.58 -2.96
CA SER A 2 -14.85 19.65 -2.70
C SER A 2 -15.53 18.31 -3.01
N LEU A 3 -16.76 18.11 -2.52
CA LEU A 3 -17.54 16.92 -2.86
C LEU A 3 -17.82 16.81 -4.38
N THR A 4 -17.95 17.95 -5.04
CA THR A 4 -18.16 18.02 -6.49
C THR A 4 -16.91 17.54 -7.24
N ASP A 5 -15.72 18.02 -6.86
CA ASP A 5 -14.46 17.60 -7.47
C ASP A 5 -14.24 16.10 -7.26
N TYR A 6 -14.50 15.60 -6.03
CA TYR A 6 -14.38 14.18 -5.74
C TYR A 6 -15.33 13.33 -6.61
N ARG A 7 -16.58 13.77 -6.80
CA ARG A 7 -17.53 13.06 -7.65
C ARG A 7 -17.07 13.02 -9.11
N GLN A 8 -16.53 14.12 -9.63
CA GLN A 8 -15.99 14.16 -10.99
C GLN A 8 -14.82 13.18 -11.15
N ALA A 9 -13.86 13.21 -10.23
CA ALA A 9 -12.72 12.30 -10.22
C ALA A 9 -13.18 10.82 -10.13
N PHE A 10 -14.13 10.53 -9.25
CA PHE A 10 -14.70 9.20 -9.09
C PHE A 10 -15.42 8.70 -10.35
N GLU A 11 -16.19 9.56 -11.04
CA GLU A 11 -16.87 9.17 -12.30
C GLU A 11 -15.87 8.88 -13.43
N ILE A 12 -14.71 9.56 -13.49
CA ILE A 12 -13.64 9.24 -14.43
C ILE A 12 -13.13 7.82 -14.18
N VAL A 13 -12.78 7.51 -12.93
CA VAL A 13 -12.29 6.17 -12.54
C VAL A 13 -13.35 5.11 -12.82
N LYS A 14 -14.58 5.33 -12.36
CA LYS A 14 -15.70 4.40 -12.53
C LYS A 14 -15.99 4.09 -14.00
N ARG A 15 -16.03 5.12 -14.86
CA ARG A 15 -16.21 4.95 -16.32
C ARG A 15 -15.13 4.05 -16.91
N ASN A 16 -13.87 4.26 -16.51
CA ASN A 16 -12.75 3.46 -17.00
C ASN A 16 -12.79 2.01 -16.50
N ILE A 17 -13.20 1.78 -15.26
CA ILE A 17 -13.40 0.42 -14.72
C ILE A 17 -14.54 -0.28 -15.48
N LEU A 18 -15.68 0.38 -15.68
CA LEU A 18 -16.81 -0.20 -16.42
C LEU A 18 -16.48 -0.48 -17.90
N ALA A 19 -15.57 0.30 -18.48
CA ALA A 19 -15.08 0.08 -19.86
C ALA A 19 -13.98 -1.01 -19.94
N GLY A 20 -13.56 -1.61 -18.81
CA GLY A 20 -12.52 -2.63 -18.77
C GLY A 20 -11.09 -2.09 -18.93
N ASN A 21 -10.89 -0.77 -18.86
CA ASN A 21 -9.56 -0.15 -18.96
C ASN A 21 -8.70 -0.38 -17.69
N SER A 22 -9.35 -0.56 -16.56
CA SER A 22 -8.74 -0.91 -15.27
C SER A 22 -9.73 -1.74 -14.47
N TYR A 23 -9.24 -2.58 -13.57
CA TYR A 23 -10.07 -3.35 -12.63
C TYR A 23 -9.81 -3.01 -11.17
N LEU A 24 -8.75 -2.22 -10.92
CA LEU A 24 -8.44 -1.67 -9.61
C LEU A 24 -7.76 -0.32 -9.80
N ALA A 25 -8.22 0.71 -9.11
CA ALA A 25 -7.59 2.03 -9.09
C ALA A 25 -7.63 2.63 -7.68
N ASN A 26 -6.52 3.21 -7.25
CA ASN A 26 -6.42 3.91 -5.98
C ASN A 26 -6.53 5.43 -6.20
N LEU A 27 -7.78 5.93 -6.18
CA LEU A 27 -8.07 7.36 -6.28
C LEU A 27 -7.81 8.04 -4.93
N THR A 28 -7.01 9.10 -4.93
CA THR A 28 -6.64 9.83 -3.72
C THR A 28 -7.14 11.27 -3.72
N CYS A 29 -7.19 11.89 -2.55
CA CYS A 29 -7.49 13.31 -2.42
C CYS A 29 -6.73 13.94 -1.25
N LYS A 30 -6.27 15.18 -1.44
CA LYS A 30 -5.65 15.98 -0.37
C LYS A 30 -6.70 16.50 0.57
N VAL A 31 -6.51 16.27 1.87
CA VAL A 31 -7.35 16.85 2.92
C VAL A 31 -6.53 17.89 3.66
N PRO A 32 -6.91 19.19 3.62
CA PRO A 32 -6.22 20.21 4.40
C PRO A 32 -6.46 19.98 5.89
N VAL A 33 -5.40 20.10 6.68
CA VAL A 33 -5.42 19.96 8.13
C VAL A 33 -4.88 21.25 8.75
N SER A 34 -5.60 21.81 9.73
CA SER A 34 -5.13 22.92 10.54
C SER A 34 -4.71 22.40 11.91
N THR A 35 -3.52 22.78 12.36
CA THR A 35 -2.97 22.36 13.64
C THR A 35 -2.05 23.46 14.21
N ASN A 36 -1.92 23.49 15.52
CA ASN A 36 -0.94 24.33 16.22
C ASN A 36 0.39 23.60 16.49
N LEU A 37 0.52 22.34 16.01
CA LEU A 37 1.74 21.54 16.15
C LEU A 37 2.65 21.76 14.94
N THR A 38 3.96 21.75 15.19
CA THR A 38 4.96 21.67 14.13
C THR A 38 5.07 20.23 13.59
N LEU A 39 5.68 20.05 12.42
CA LEU A 39 5.96 18.69 11.90
C LEU A 39 6.86 17.90 12.87
N GLU A 40 7.78 18.57 13.57
CA GLU A 40 8.63 17.97 14.59
C GLU A 40 7.78 17.46 15.78
N ASP A 41 6.83 18.26 16.27
CA ASP A 41 5.94 17.86 17.35
C ASP A 41 5.11 16.63 16.92
N VAL A 42 4.54 16.68 15.73
CA VAL A 42 3.77 15.53 15.19
C VAL A 42 4.65 14.29 15.13
N PHE A 43 5.89 14.38 14.66
CA PHE A 43 6.83 13.27 14.62
C PHE A 43 7.18 12.75 16.02
N ARG A 44 7.46 13.64 16.99
CA ARG A 44 7.87 13.29 18.35
C ARG A 44 6.78 12.58 19.13
N TYR A 45 5.53 13.05 19.01
CA TYR A 45 4.39 12.53 19.79
C TYR A 45 3.66 11.36 19.10
N SER A 46 3.92 11.09 17.83
CA SER A 46 3.31 9.97 17.12
C SER A 46 4.06 8.66 17.34
N LYS A 47 3.33 7.57 17.28
CA LYS A 47 3.86 6.20 17.36
C LYS A 47 3.49 5.45 16.09
N ALA A 48 4.48 4.86 15.43
CA ALA A 48 4.31 3.96 14.30
C ALA A 48 5.54 3.08 14.16
N LEU A 49 5.40 1.95 13.45
CA LEU A 49 6.50 1.03 13.19
C LEU A 49 7.59 1.73 12.36
N TYR A 50 7.18 2.38 11.29
CA TYR A 50 8.06 3.19 10.44
C TYR A 50 7.67 4.64 10.53
N ARG A 51 8.65 5.49 10.83
CA ARG A 51 8.44 6.94 10.93
C ARG A 51 9.54 7.66 10.16
N LEU A 52 9.14 8.60 9.33
CA LEU A 52 10.04 9.50 8.62
C LEU A 52 9.68 10.94 8.96
N TRP A 53 10.67 11.74 9.30
CA TRP A 53 10.59 13.19 9.34
C TRP A 53 11.64 13.78 8.39
N LEU A 54 11.15 14.43 7.37
CA LEU A 54 11.98 15.26 6.50
C LEU A 54 11.73 16.70 6.88
N LYS A 55 12.74 17.32 7.50
CA LYS A 55 12.65 18.66 8.09
C LYS A 55 11.99 19.64 7.12
N ASP A 56 11.04 20.41 7.64
CA ASP A 56 10.27 21.46 6.95
C ASP A 56 9.49 20.99 5.69
N LYS A 57 9.40 19.68 5.45
CA LYS A 57 8.75 19.13 4.27
C LYS A 57 7.58 18.18 4.61
N LEU A 58 7.87 17.12 5.35
CA LEU A 58 6.85 16.13 5.68
C LEU A 58 7.16 15.32 6.93
N VAL A 59 6.13 14.74 7.49
CA VAL A 59 6.19 13.57 8.37
C VAL A 59 5.38 12.44 7.74
N CYS A 60 5.89 11.22 7.85
CA CYS A 60 5.23 10.03 7.34
C CYS A 60 5.23 8.93 8.40
N PHE A 61 4.13 8.22 8.50
CA PHE A 61 3.94 7.10 9.41
C PHE A 61 3.36 5.94 8.60
N SER A 62 4.02 4.78 8.64
CA SER A 62 3.55 3.60 7.89
C SER A 62 3.59 2.36 8.76
N PRO A 63 2.55 1.54 8.74
CA PRO A 63 2.58 0.17 9.26
C PRO A 63 3.11 -0.83 8.24
N GLU A 64 3.09 -0.49 6.94
CA GLU A 64 3.29 -1.40 5.83
C GLU A 64 4.75 -1.39 5.36
N ILE A 65 5.26 -2.59 5.10
CA ILE A 65 6.56 -2.83 4.47
C ILE A 65 6.34 -2.93 2.96
N PHE A 66 6.96 -2.04 2.18
CA PHE A 66 6.93 -2.13 0.73
C PHE A 66 7.62 -3.40 0.26
N VAL A 67 8.94 -3.50 0.52
CA VAL A 67 9.71 -4.72 0.32
C VAL A 67 10.78 -4.83 1.40
N ARG A 68 11.19 -6.07 1.69
CA ARG A 68 12.36 -6.42 2.49
C ARG A 68 13.26 -7.31 1.65
N ILE A 69 14.53 -6.97 1.58
CA ILE A 69 15.55 -7.77 0.88
C ILE A 69 16.54 -8.27 1.92
N GLU A 70 16.62 -9.58 2.08
CA GLU A 70 17.50 -10.27 3.04
C GLU A 70 17.94 -11.60 2.42
N ASP A 71 19.21 -11.94 2.51
CA ASP A 71 19.77 -13.23 2.11
C ASP A 71 19.40 -13.69 0.68
N GLY A 72 19.37 -12.77 -0.28
CA GLY A 72 19.01 -13.07 -1.66
C GLY A 72 17.52 -13.23 -1.93
N GLU A 73 16.66 -13.04 -0.93
CA GLU A 73 15.21 -13.04 -1.09
C GLU A 73 14.64 -11.62 -1.02
N ILE A 74 13.66 -11.36 -1.86
CA ILE A 74 12.80 -10.18 -1.76
C ILE A 74 11.43 -10.59 -1.25
N LYS A 75 10.93 -9.90 -0.22
CA LYS A 75 9.65 -10.19 0.43
C LYS A 75 8.76 -8.97 0.44
N SER A 76 7.46 -9.18 0.29
CA SER A 76 6.42 -8.16 0.49
C SER A 76 5.30 -8.71 1.37
N PHE A 77 4.65 -7.81 2.11
CA PHE A 77 3.68 -8.16 3.15
C PHE A 77 2.38 -7.37 2.94
N PRO A 78 1.62 -7.65 1.87
CA PRO A 78 0.37 -6.95 1.61
C PRO A 78 -0.62 -7.16 2.75
N MET A 79 -1.25 -6.04 3.13
CA MET A 79 -2.21 -5.97 4.22
C MET A 79 -3.56 -5.50 3.68
N LYS A 80 -4.65 -6.20 4.03
CA LYS A 80 -6.03 -5.82 3.68
C LYS A 80 -7.02 -6.33 4.71
N GLY A 81 -8.06 -5.52 4.96
CA GLY A 81 -9.10 -5.85 5.91
C GLY A 81 -8.68 -5.62 7.36
N THR A 82 -9.48 -4.86 8.06
CA THR A 82 -9.28 -4.59 9.50
C THR A 82 -10.61 -4.68 10.22
N ILE A 83 -10.56 -5.13 11.47
CA ILE A 83 -11.71 -5.17 12.36
C ILE A 83 -11.27 -4.83 13.78
N ASP A 84 -12.15 -4.25 14.57
CA ASP A 84 -11.92 -4.02 15.99
C ASP A 84 -11.76 -5.36 16.72
N ALA A 85 -10.57 -5.58 17.30
CA ALA A 85 -10.25 -6.84 17.97
C ALA A 85 -10.98 -7.05 19.32
N THR A 86 -11.72 -6.05 19.81
CA THR A 86 -12.54 -6.16 21.00
C THR A 86 -13.91 -6.80 20.73
N LEU A 87 -14.30 -6.90 19.46
CA LEU A 87 -15.57 -7.52 19.08
C LEU A 87 -15.54 -9.05 19.31
N PRO A 88 -16.66 -9.65 19.74
CA PRO A 88 -16.75 -11.11 19.86
C PRO A 88 -16.49 -11.77 18.49
N ASN A 89 -15.62 -12.79 18.48
CA ASN A 89 -15.25 -13.53 17.26
C ASN A 89 -14.68 -12.64 16.10
N ALA A 90 -14.06 -11.51 16.42
CA ALA A 90 -13.58 -10.53 15.45
C ALA A 90 -12.68 -11.17 14.39
N GLU A 91 -11.71 -12.00 14.78
CA GLU A 91 -10.84 -12.71 13.83
C GLU A 91 -11.63 -13.56 12.86
N LYS A 92 -12.58 -14.34 13.34
CA LYS A 92 -13.43 -15.17 12.49
C LYS A 92 -14.29 -14.33 11.55
N LEU A 93 -14.90 -13.25 12.04
CA LEU A 93 -15.68 -12.33 11.23
C LEU A 93 -14.85 -11.74 10.09
N LEU A 94 -13.61 -11.33 10.38
CA LEU A 94 -12.68 -10.80 9.37
C LEU A 94 -12.29 -11.88 8.35
N MET A 95 -12.00 -13.09 8.81
CA MET A 95 -11.59 -14.19 7.93
C MET A 95 -12.73 -14.73 7.06
N ASP A 96 -13.96 -14.66 7.52
CA ASP A 96 -15.16 -15.14 6.79
C ASP A 96 -15.75 -14.07 5.84
N ASP A 97 -15.26 -12.81 5.90
CA ASP A 97 -15.75 -11.74 5.03
C ASP A 97 -15.33 -11.99 3.58
N SER A 98 -16.33 -12.22 2.72
CA SER A 98 -16.12 -12.55 1.31
C SER A 98 -15.57 -11.38 0.48
N LYS A 99 -15.95 -10.14 0.81
CA LYS A 99 -15.45 -8.93 0.16
C LYS A 99 -13.97 -8.74 0.48
N GLU A 100 -13.62 -8.76 1.76
CA GLU A 100 -12.22 -8.64 2.21
C GLU A 100 -11.36 -9.77 1.65
N THR A 101 -11.91 -10.99 1.52
CA THR A 101 -11.24 -12.14 0.89
C THR A 101 -10.91 -11.87 -0.57
N ALA A 102 -11.86 -11.37 -1.34
CA ALA A 102 -11.67 -11.08 -2.77
C ALA A 102 -10.69 -9.91 -2.99
N GLU A 103 -10.80 -8.85 -2.19
CA GLU A 103 -9.86 -7.72 -2.26
C GLU A 103 -8.44 -8.15 -1.90
N HIS A 104 -8.28 -8.97 -0.85
CA HIS A 104 -6.98 -9.49 -0.43
C HIS A 104 -6.35 -10.38 -1.51
N ALA A 105 -7.13 -11.27 -2.12
CA ALA A 105 -6.66 -12.11 -3.22
C ALA A 105 -6.15 -11.28 -4.41
N THR A 106 -6.88 -10.22 -4.76
CA THR A 106 -6.49 -9.30 -5.84
C THR A 106 -5.17 -8.61 -5.55
N ILE A 107 -4.97 -8.12 -4.32
CA ILE A 107 -3.71 -7.45 -3.94
C ILE A 107 -2.55 -8.44 -3.89
N VAL A 108 -2.76 -9.64 -3.38
CA VAL A 108 -1.72 -10.69 -3.37
C VAL A 108 -1.27 -11.04 -4.78
N ASP A 109 -2.20 -11.19 -5.72
CA ASP A 109 -1.86 -11.49 -7.12
C ASP A 109 -1.12 -10.33 -7.78
N LEU A 110 -1.54 -9.09 -7.52
CA LEU A 110 -0.88 -7.90 -8.01
C LEU A 110 0.58 -7.79 -7.51
N ILE A 111 0.82 -8.03 -6.23
CA ILE A 111 2.16 -8.01 -5.64
C ILE A 111 3.02 -9.17 -6.16
N ARG A 112 2.44 -10.35 -6.36
CA ARG A 112 3.16 -11.46 -7.03
C ARG A 112 3.65 -11.06 -8.42
N ASN A 113 2.79 -10.42 -9.21
CA ASN A 113 3.15 -9.93 -10.53
C ASN A 113 4.26 -8.87 -10.46
N ASP A 114 4.18 -7.92 -9.52
CA ASP A 114 5.21 -6.91 -9.33
C ASP A 114 6.57 -7.57 -8.98
N LEU A 115 6.60 -8.47 -8.00
CA LEU A 115 7.84 -9.17 -7.62
C LEU A 115 8.41 -10.03 -8.76
N SER A 116 7.55 -10.62 -9.60
CA SER A 116 7.99 -11.42 -10.76
C SER A 116 8.74 -10.62 -11.84
N MET A 117 8.69 -9.29 -11.79
CA MET A 117 9.48 -8.44 -12.68
C MET A 117 10.96 -8.39 -12.30
N VAL A 118 11.31 -8.73 -11.06
CA VAL A 118 12.65 -8.55 -10.50
C VAL A 118 13.21 -9.81 -9.81
N ALA A 119 12.39 -10.82 -9.59
CA ALA A 119 12.74 -12.03 -8.87
C ALA A 119 12.19 -13.29 -9.56
N GLU A 120 12.84 -14.41 -9.32
CA GLU A 120 12.40 -15.73 -9.74
C GLU A 120 11.70 -16.48 -8.61
N GLN A 121 11.06 -17.60 -8.93
CA GLN A 121 10.39 -18.51 -7.96
C GLN A 121 9.45 -17.76 -6.99
N VAL A 122 8.75 -16.75 -7.49
CA VAL A 122 7.83 -15.96 -6.67
C VAL A 122 6.68 -16.83 -6.17
N ARG A 123 6.51 -16.87 -4.85
CA ARG A 123 5.53 -17.72 -4.16
C ARG A 123 4.89 -17.00 -2.97
N VAL A 124 3.68 -17.41 -2.64
CA VAL A 124 3.01 -17.00 -1.40
C VAL A 124 3.46 -17.95 -0.30
N VAL A 125 4.20 -17.44 0.68
CA VAL A 125 4.74 -18.22 1.81
C VAL A 125 3.67 -18.43 2.88
N ARG A 126 2.93 -17.36 3.18
CA ARG A 126 1.78 -17.40 4.10
C ARG A 126 0.65 -16.60 3.49
N TYR A 127 -0.51 -17.21 3.39
CA TYR A 127 -1.69 -16.56 2.81
C TYR A 127 -2.70 -16.18 3.88
N ARG A 128 -3.08 -14.91 3.88
CA ARG A 128 -4.21 -14.35 4.64
C ARG A 128 -4.24 -14.79 6.10
N TYR A 129 -3.15 -14.52 6.82
CA TYR A 129 -3.07 -14.71 8.26
C TYR A 129 -3.52 -13.44 8.98
N CYS A 130 -3.94 -13.59 10.24
CA CYS A 130 -4.44 -12.49 11.05
C CYS A 130 -3.37 -12.01 12.02
N ASP A 131 -3.09 -10.70 11.97
CA ASP A 131 -2.21 -10.00 12.91
C ASP A 131 -3.04 -9.14 13.85
N ARG A 132 -2.69 -9.15 15.15
CA ARG A 132 -3.24 -8.22 16.12
C ARG A 132 -2.31 -7.03 16.27
N LEU A 133 -2.84 -5.83 16.01
CA LEU A 133 -2.11 -4.58 16.11
C LEU A 133 -2.69 -3.71 17.22
N GLU A 134 -1.82 -3.12 18.03
CA GLU A 134 -2.21 -2.15 19.05
C GLU A 134 -2.22 -0.75 18.42
N THR A 135 -3.33 -0.04 18.55
CA THR A 135 -3.48 1.34 18.09
C THR A 135 -3.85 2.26 19.24
N ASN A 136 -3.75 3.58 18.99
CA ASN A 136 -4.16 4.59 19.98
C ASN A 136 -5.69 4.60 20.24
N LYS A 137 -6.48 3.91 19.43
CA LYS A 137 -7.94 3.75 19.58
C LYS A 137 -8.35 2.37 20.11
N GLY A 138 -7.38 1.50 20.37
CA GLY A 138 -7.61 0.13 20.77
C GLY A 138 -6.99 -0.89 19.80
N PRO A 139 -7.04 -2.19 20.15
CA PRO A 139 -6.48 -3.23 19.32
C PRO A 139 -7.36 -3.49 18.09
N ILE A 140 -6.72 -3.78 16.98
CA ILE A 140 -7.39 -4.21 15.74
C ILE A 140 -6.80 -5.54 15.27
N PHE A 141 -7.60 -6.36 14.59
CA PHE A 141 -7.10 -7.41 13.73
C PHE A 141 -6.96 -6.92 12.30
N GLN A 142 -5.90 -7.35 11.64
CA GLN A 142 -5.63 -7.08 10.24
C GLN A 142 -5.17 -8.34 9.53
N THR A 143 -5.66 -8.58 8.31
CA THR A 143 -5.17 -9.70 7.50
C THR A 143 -3.95 -9.29 6.69
N SER A 144 -2.95 -10.17 6.68
CA SER A 144 -1.70 -10.02 5.94
C SER A 144 -1.39 -11.26 5.14
N SER A 145 -0.55 -11.14 4.13
CA SER A 145 0.09 -12.28 3.45
C SER A 145 1.58 -12.02 3.33
N GLU A 146 2.38 -13.07 3.18
CA GLU A 146 3.80 -12.99 2.90
C GLU A 146 4.08 -13.59 1.52
N ILE A 147 4.68 -12.79 0.65
CA ILE A 147 5.09 -13.17 -0.69
C ILE A 147 6.59 -13.03 -0.77
N CYS A 148 7.25 -14.04 -1.33
CA CYS A 148 8.69 -14.11 -1.44
C CYS A 148 9.10 -14.46 -2.86
N GLY A 149 10.22 -13.89 -3.33
CA GLY A 149 10.91 -14.27 -4.56
C GLY A 149 12.41 -14.31 -4.34
N VAL A 150 13.12 -15.03 -5.19
CA VAL A 150 14.58 -15.16 -5.17
C VAL A 150 15.19 -14.14 -6.13
N LEU A 151 16.08 -13.31 -5.65
CA LEU A 151 16.81 -12.33 -6.46
C LEU A 151 18.01 -12.97 -7.15
N PRO A 152 18.48 -12.44 -8.30
CA PRO A 152 19.73 -12.84 -8.91
C PRO A 152 20.93 -12.64 -7.96
N ASP A 153 21.98 -13.44 -8.09
CA ASP A 153 23.15 -13.38 -7.19
C ASP A 153 23.84 -12.01 -7.15
N ASP A 154 23.76 -11.25 -8.23
CA ASP A 154 24.34 -9.91 -8.37
C ASP A 154 23.43 -8.78 -7.86
N TYR A 155 22.29 -9.11 -7.24
CA TYR A 155 21.31 -8.14 -6.76
C TYR A 155 21.89 -7.00 -5.90
N PRO A 156 22.95 -7.20 -5.08
CA PRO A 156 23.46 -6.10 -4.25
C PRO A 156 23.96 -4.91 -5.07
N SER A 157 24.42 -5.16 -6.32
CA SER A 157 24.86 -4.13 -7.26
C SER A 157 23.69 -3.44 -7.99
N HIS A 158 22.46 -3.99 -7.90
CA HIS A 158 21.29 -3.57 -8.67
C HIS A 158 20.07 -3.20 -7.82
N ILE A 159 20.24 -2.97 -6.51
CA ILE A 159 19.13 -2.67 -5.59
C ILE A 159 18.31 -1.48 -6.09
N GLY A 160 18.97 -0.43 -6.59
CA GLY A 160 18.30 0.74 -7.15
C GLY A 160 17.39 0.37 -8.32
N ASP A 161 17.89 -0.40 -9.27
CA ASP A 161 17.13 -0.84 -10.46
C ASP A 161 15.96 -1.74 -10.08
N ILE A 162 16.16 -2.65 -9.11
CA ILE A 162 15.10 -3.50 -8.55
C ILE A 162 13.97 -2.64 -8.00
N ILE A 163 14.30 -1.66 -7.16
CA ILE A 163 13.30 -0.77 -6.55
C ILE A 163 12.59 0.06 -7.62
N PHE A 164 13.31 0.64 -8.58
CA PHE A 164 12.70 1.44 -9.64
C PHE A 164 11.77 0.63 -10.54
N ARG A 165 12.08 -0.65 -10.82
CA ARG A 165 11.20 -1.53 -11.60
C ARG A 165 9.90 -1.88 -10.88
N LEU A 166 9.90 -1.90 -9.56
CA LEU A 166 8.71 -2.13 -8.75
C LEU A 166 7.81 -0.89 -8.65
N LEU A 167 8.35 0.31 -8.89
CA LEU A 167 7.62 1.56 -8.78
C LEU A 167 6.90 1.94 -10.09
N PRO A 168 5.76 2.64 -9.97
CA PRO A 168 5.00 2.80 -8.75
C PRO A 168 4.40 1.47 -8.27
N ALA A 169 4.24 1.32 -6.96
CA ALA A 169 3.69 0.09 -6.39
C ALA A 169 2.26 -0.17 -6.89
N GLY A 170 1.97 -1.40 -7.29
CA GLY A 170 0.64 -1.78 -7.79
C GLY A 170 -0.47 -1.57 -6.74
N SER A 171 -0.18 -1.81 -5.46
CA SER A 171 -1.10 -1.57 -4.35
C SER A 171 -1.48 -0.09 -4.17
N ILE A 172 -0.66 0.82 -4.69
CA ILE A 172 -0.84 2.27 -4.58
C ILE A 172 -1.46 2.87 -5.84
N THR A 173 -1.26 2.25 -6.97
CA THR A 173 -1.80 2.70 -8.27
C THR A 173 -3.04 1.91 -8.66
N GLY A 174 -2.90 0.61 -8.82
CA GLY A 174 -3.93 -0.31 -9.32
C GLY A 174 -3.44 -1.16 -10.47
N ALA A 175 -4.38 -1.73 -11.23
CA ALA A 175 -4.06 -2.68 -12.28
C ALA A 175 -5.04 -2.61 -13.48
N PRO A 176 -4.54 -2.73 -14.73
CA PRO A 176 -3.14 -2.80 -15.15
C PRO A 176 -2.39 -1.49 -14.83
N LYS A 177 -1.15 -1.57 -14.36
CA LYS A 177 -0.40 -0.46 -13.76
C LYS A 177 -0.33 0.77 -14.69
N SER A 178 0.18 0.62 -15.91
CA SER A 178 0.35 1.74 -16.85
C SER A 178 -0.98 2.44 -17.15
N LYS A 179 -2.01 1.68 -17.53
CA LYS A 179 -3.31 2.27 -17.88
C LYS A 179 -3.99 2.91 -16.69
N THR A 180 -3.82 2.35 -15.51
CA THR A 180 -4.40 2.91 -14.28
C THR A 180 -3.70 4.21 -13.89
N MET A 181 -2.41 4.37 -14.16
CA MET A 181 -1.70 5.63 -13.96
C MET A 181 -2.27 6.75 -14.83
N ASP A 182 -2.54 6.49 -16.12
CA ASP A 182 -3.18 7.48 -17.03
C ASP A 182 -4.54 7.92 -16.46
N ILE A 183 -5.33 6.96 -15.95
CA ILE A 183 -6.64 7.22 -15.35
C ILE A 183 -6.54 8.07 -14.08
N ILE A 184 -5.55 7.78 -13.24
CA ILE A 184 -5.30 8.55 -12.01
C ILE A 184 -4.87 9.98 -12.37
N GLU A 185 -3.99 10.15 -13.35
CA GLU A 185 -3.55 11.46 -13.83
C GLU A 185 -4.72 12.29 -14.38
N GLU A 186 -5.62 11.67 -15.16
CA GLU A 186 -6.86 12.32 -15.60
C GLU A 186 -7.80 12.70 -14.47
N ALA A 187 -7.91 11.85 -13.42
CA ALA A 187 -8.86 12.02 -12.35
C ALA A 187 -8.37 12.95 -11.23
N GLU A 188 -7.07 12.94 -10.92
CA GLU A 188 -6.48 13.71 -9.83
C GLU A 188 -5.95 15.05 -10.36
N ASN A 189 -6.53 16.16 -9.90
CA ASN A 189 -6.12 17.52 -10.29
C ASN A 189 -4.96 18.06 -9.44
N TYR A 190 -4.02 17.19 -9.03
CA TYR A 190 -2.87 17.58 -8.22
C TYR A 190 -1.73 16.58 -8.31
N GLU A 191 -0.52 17.03 -8.05
CA GLU A 191 0.64 16.16 -7.90
C GLU A 191 0.66 15.53 -6.50
N ARG A 192 0.85 14.22 -6.41
CA ARG A 192 0.97 13.49 -5.15
C ARG A 192 2.23 13.86 -4.39
N GLY A 193 3.30 14.27 -5.08
CA GLY A 193 4.58 14.63 -4.47
C GLY A 193 5.20 13.43 -3.75
N PHE A 194 5.48 13.57 -2.46
CA PHE A 194 6.00 12.48 -1.64
C PHE A 194 4.95 11.45 -1.23
N TYR A 195 3.66 11.77 -1.37
CA TYR A 195 2.59 10.84 -1.01
C TYR A 195 2.60 9.63 -1.96
N THR A 196 2.42 8.44 -1.40
CA THR A 196 2.57 7.14 -2.08
C THR A 196 3.99 6.82 -2.56
N GLY A 197 5.00 7.59 -2.14
CA GLY A 197 6.39 7.25 -2.30
C GLY A 197 6.84 6.18 -1.31
N ILE A 198 8.09 5.77 -1.44
CA ILE A 198 8.73 4.82 -0.53
C ILE A 198 9.85 5.50 0.24
N ASN A 199 10.15 5.00 1.42
CA ASN A 199 11.35 5.32 2.19
C ASN A 199 11.92 4.04 2.80
N GLY A 200 13.22 3.99 3.02
CA GLY A 200 13.84 2.79 3.54
C GLY A 200 15.29 2.99 3.97
N LEU A 201 15.89 1.90 4.41
CA LEU A 201 17.30 1.76 4.73
C LEU A 201 17.90 0.67 3.85
N LEU A 202 19.13 0.89 3.42
CA LEU A 202 19.98 -0.06 2.70
C LEU A 202 21.13 -0.49 3.60
#